data_577e81f8f97be939fdb6e0e08291ead3
#
_entry.id   577e81f8f97be939fdb6e0e08291ead3
#
_cell.length_a   1.000
_cell.length_b   1.000
_cell.length_c   1.000
_cell.angle_alpha   90.00
_cell.angle_beta   90.00
_cell.angle_gamma   90.00
#
_symmetry.space_group_name_H-M   'P 1'
#
loop_
_entity.id
_entity.type
_entity.pdbx_description
1 polymer ?
#
loop_
_entity_poly.entity_id
_entity_poly.type
_entity_poly.pdbx_seq_one_letter_code
_entity_poly.pdbx_strand_id
1 'polypeptide(L)'
;MRREIKTFFDYDNAPFSNMVLGEVLNFPGKWSSYPPHHHPQPEVYFYRFDYPQGFGAGFANGEIYETRHNGLAVINHGFHSQCAAPGYAMCYAWGIRHLPGNPWEKTRIDDPEHAWLWKPDANDHIFKG
;
A
#
# COMPACT_ATOMS: atom_id res chain seq x y z
N MET A 1 -9.55 -5.83 -5.36
CA MET A 1 -8.05 -5.88 -5.40
C MET A 1 -7.59 -7.26 -5.88
N ARG A 2 -6.46 -7.29 -6.58
CA ARG A 2 -5.72 -8.53 -6.84
C ARG A 2 -4.24 -8.20 -6.73
N ARG A 3 -3.59 -8.73 -5.70
CA ARG A 3 -2.18 -8.47 -5.40
C ARG A 3 -1.57 -9.67 -4.69
N GLU A 4 -0.26 -9.76 -4.73
CA GLU A 4 0.55 -10.68 -3.94
C GLU A 4 1.44 -9.88 -3.01
N ILE A 5 1.49 -10.25 -1.74
CA ILE A 5 2.29 -9.56 -0.72
C ILE A 5 3.32 -10.53 -0.19
N LYS A 6 4.57 -10.07 -0.12
CA LYS A 6 5.65 -10.77 0.57
C LYS A 6 6.25 -9.85 1.61
N THR A 7 6.32 -10.31 2.84
CA THR A 7 7.06 -9.66 3.92
C THR A 7 8.39 -10.37 4.07
N PHE A 8 9.48 -9.64 3.91
CA PHE A 8 10.83 -10.20 4.03
C PHE A 8 11.22 -10.35 5.49
N PHE A 9 10.99 -9.30 6.26
CA PHE A 9 11.10 -9.32 7.71
C PHE A 9 10.18 -8.28 8.34
N ASP A 10 9.77 -8.55 9.56
CA ASP A 10 8.92 -7.69 10.38
C ASP A 10 9.36 -7.73 11.86
N TYR A 11 8.59 -7.09 12.74
CA TYR A 11 8.93 -7.03 14.15
C TYR A 11 8.88 -8.41 14.83
N ASP A 12 8.06 -9.34 14.34
CA ASP A 12 7.93 -10.70 14.91
C ASP A 12 9.19 -11.53 14.67
N ASN A 13 9.78 -11.43 13.47
CA ASN A 13 10.94 -12.25 13.09
C ASN A 13 12.28 -11.50 13.12
N ALA A 14 12.25 -10.17 13.19
CA ALA A 14 13.45 -9.33 13.24
C ALA A 14 13.24 -8.12 14.18
N PRO A 15 12.96 -8.34 15.49
CA PRO A 15 12.70 -7.24 16.44
C PRO A 15 13.91 -6.34 16.68
N PHE A 16 15.09 -6.76 16.27
CA PHE A 16 16.32 -5.98 16.29
C PHE A 16 16.43 -5.01 15.10
N SER A 17 15.61 -5.15 14.09
CA SER A 17 15.56 -4.24 12.94
C SER A 17 14.85 -2.94 13.29
N ASN A 18 15.26 -1.84 12.66
CA ASN A 18 14.59 -0.55 12.79
C ASN A 18 13.35 -0.44 11.90
N MET A 19 13.07 -1.44 11.07
CA MET A 19 12.02 -1.37 10.07
C MET A 19 11.45 -2.74 9.72
N VAL A 20 10.28 -2.70 9.14
CA VAL A 20 9.71 -3.80 8.34
C VAL A 20 10.05 -3.55 6.87
N LEU A 21 10.28 -4.60 6.12
CA LEU A 21 10.49 -4.55 4.67
C LEU A 21 9.71 -5.65 3.98
N GLY A 22 9.12 -5.31 2.85
CA GLY A 22 8.44 -6.27 2.00
C GLY A 22 8.23 -5.75 0.59
N GLU A 23 7.53 -6.54 -0.20
CA GLU A 23 7.12 -6.16 -1.56
C GLU A 23 5.66 -6.51 -1.81
N VAL A 24 5.05 -5.81 -2.75
CA VAL A 24 3.73 -6.12 -3.29
C VAL A 24 3.83 -6.16 -4.80
N LEU A 25 3.34 -7.25 -5.39
CA LEU A 25 3.02 -7.30 -6.80
C LEU A 25 1.53 -6.99 -6.98
N ASN A 26 1.24 -5.85 -7.58
CA ASN A 26 -0.11 -5.41 -7.88
C ASN A 26 -0.43 -5.64 -9.36
N PHE A 27 -1.53 -6.36 -9.62
CA PHE A 27 -1.92 -6.74 -10.98
C PHE A 27 -2.43 -5.55 -11.79
N PRO A 28 -2.35 -5.60 -13.14
CA PRO A 28 -2.75 -4.51 -14.02
C PRO A 28 -4.15 -4.00 -13.74
N GLY A 29 -4.30 -2.68 -13.63
CA GLY A 29 -5.58 -2.01 -13.37
C GLY A 29 -6.18 -2.25 -11.99
N LYS A 30 -5.41 -2.80 -11.04
CA LYS A 30 -5.91 -3.13 -9.69
C LYS A 30 -5.38 -2.16 -8.65
N TRP A 31 -6.14 -2.06 -7.56
CA TRP A 31 -5.79 -1.30 -6.37
C TRP A 31 -5.00 -2.14 -5.38
N SER A 32 -4.16 -1.46 -4.63
CA SER A 32 -3.40 -1.98 -3.49
C SER A 32 -3.51 -1.02 -2.31
N SER A 33 -3.21 -1.52 -1.10
CA SER A 33 -3.38 -0.73 0.13
C SER A 33 -4.80 -0.17 0.28
N TYR A 34 -5.80 -0.98 -0.08
CA TYR A 34 -7.20 -0.60 -0.07
C TYR A 34 -8.00 -1.52 0.88
N PRO A 35 -8.98 -1.03 1.66
CA PRO A 35 -9.38 0.37 1.80
C PRO A 35 -8.21 1.30 2.15
N PRO A 36 -8.32 2.61 1.87
CA PRO A 36 -7.32 3.58 2.33
C PRO A 36 -7.13 3.44 3.84
N HIS A 37 -5.90 3.51 4.30
CA HIS A 37 -5.60 3.32 5.71
C HIS A 37 -4.40 4.17 6.14
N HIS A 38 -4.21 4.31 7.45
CA HIS A 38 -3.05 4.99 8.00
C HIS A 38 -2.50 4.26 9.24
N HIS A 39 -1.29 4.59 9.59
CA HIS A 39 -0.61 4.23 10.83
C HIS A 39 0.39 5.33 11.19
N PRO A 40 0.81 5.46 12.46
CA PRO A 40 1.70 6.55 12.88
C PRO A 40 3.14 6.41 12.37
N GLN A 41 3.57 5.19 12.01
CA GLN A 41 4.91 4.92 11.53
C GLN A 41 5.06 5.43 10.10
N PRO A 42 6.16 6.15 9.78
CA PRO A 42 6.42 6.59 8.41
C PRO A 42 6.73 5.41 7.50
N GLU A 43 6.29 5.53 6.25
CA GLU A 43 6.45 4.48 5.24
C GLU A 43 7.05 5.04 3.96
N VAL A 44 7.75 4.20 3.22
CA VAL A 44 8.24 4.51 1.88
C VAL A 44 7.84 3.42 0.90
N TYR A 45 7.57 3.83 -0.33
CA TYR A 45 7.35 2.93 -1.47
C TYR A 45 8.37 3.21 -2.56
N PHE A 46 8.99 2.15 -3.08
CA PHE A 46 9.81 2.21 -4.29
C PHE A 46 9.15 1.40 -5.39
N TYR A 47 8.79 2.06 -6.49
CA TYR A 47 7.97 1.49 -7.56
C TYR A 47 8.80 0.93 -8.70
N ARG A 48 8.38 -0.25 -9.16
CA ARG A 48 8.83 -0.87 -10.41
C ARG A 48 7.60 -1.31 -11.20
N PHE A 49 7.68 -1.18 -12.51
CA PHE A 49 6.66 -1.70 -13.42
C PHE A 49 7.27 -2.74 -14.33
N ASP A 50 6.47 -3.65 -14.85
CA ASP A 50 6.88 -4.66 -15.82
C ASP A 50 7.43 -4.04 -17.12
N TYR A 51 6.94 -2.83 -17.46
CA TYR A 51 7.46 -2.01 -18.55
C TYR A 51 7.94 -0.64 -18.05
N PRO A 52 9.03 -0.07 -18.61
CA PRO A 52 9.58 1.21 -18.15
C PRO A 52 8.61 2.40 -18.23
N GLN A 53 7.67 2.40 -19.17
CA GLN A 53 6.63 3.41 -19.31
C GLN A 53 5.42 3.19 -18.41
N GLY A 54 5.37 2.08 -17.66
CA GLY A 54 4.29 1.78 -16.74
C GLY A 54 4.09 2.88 -15.71
N PHE A 55 2.86 3.11 -15.33
CA PHE A 55 2.46 4.13 -14.38
C PHE A 55 1.24 3.71 -13.56
N GLY A 56 0.93 4.50 -12.57
CA GLY A 56 -0.26 4.35 -11.74
C GLY A 56 -0.54 5.62 -10.95
N ALA A 57 -1.37 5.53 -9.95
CA ALA A 57 -1.63 6.62 -9.03
C ALA A 57 -1.42 6.19 -7.59
N GLY A 58 -0.87 7.08 -6.79
CA GLY A 58 -0.77 6.96 -5.34
C GLY A 58 -1.55 8.10 -4.67
N PHE A 59 -2.14 7.78 -3.53
CA PHE A 59 -2.93 8.67 -2.69
C PHE A 59 -2.28 8.65 -1.31
N ALA A 60 -1.67 9.74 -0.90
CA ALA A 60 -1.04 9.85 0.40
C ALA A 60 -0.80 11.32 0.77
N ASN A 61 -0.64 11.61 2.06
CA ASN A 61 -0.35 12.95 2.57
C ASN A 61 -1.40 14.01 2.16
N GLY A 62 -2.64 13.59 1.86
CA GLY A 62 -3.69 14.46 1.34
C GLY A 62 -3.55 14.81 -0.14
N GLU A 63 -2.64 14.16 -0.86
CA GLU A 63 -2.33 14.42 -2.26
C GLU A 63 -2.52 13.19 -3.13
N ILE A 64 -2.67 13.43 -4.44
CA ILE A 64 -2.67 12.39 -5.48
C ILE A 64 -1.42 12.62 -6.33
N TYR A 65 -0.65 11.56 -6.54
CA TYR A 65 0.57 11.63 -7.34
C TYR A 65 0.63 10.49 -8.34
N GLU A 66 1.32 10.72 -9.45
CA GLU A 66 1.60 9.66 -10.41
C GLU A 66 2.74 8.77 -9.90
N THR A 67 2.51 7.46 -9.90
CA THR A 67 3.58 6.48 -9.64
C THR A 67 4.24 6.11 -10.95
N ARG A 68 5.58 6.09 -10.97
CA ARG A 68 6.39 5.76 -12.14
C ARG A 68 7.47 4.74 -11.84
N HIS A 69 7.95 4.10 -12.89
CA HIS A 69 9.07 3.17 -12.81
C HIS A 69 10.31 3.86 -12.20
N ASN A 70 10.90 3.23 -11.18
CA ASN A 70 11.98 3.78 -10.34
C ASN A 70 11.58 5.01 -9.50
N GLY A 71 10.29 5.28 -9.36
CA GLY A 71 9.80 6.34 -8.48
C GLY A 71 9.81 5.93 -7.01
N LEU A 72 9.89 6.93 -6.14
CA LEU A 72 9.83 6.79 -4.69
C LEU A 72 8.70 7.66 -4.14
N ALA A 73 7.94 7.13 -3.20
CA ALA A 73 6.99 7.90 -2.40
C ALA A 73 7.34 7.81 -0.92
N VAL A 74 7.20 8.92 -0.22
CA VAL A 74 7.34 9.00 1.25
C VAL A 74 5.98 9.32 1.83
N ILE A 75 5.51 8.48 2.76
CA ILE A 75 4.19 8.58 3.38
C ILE A 75 4.40 8.90 4.86
N ASN A 76 3.99 10.09 5.27
CA ASN A 76 4.18 10.58 6.63
C ASN A 76 2.88 10.75 7.40
N HIS A 77 1.74 10.93 6.71
CA HIS A 77 0.46 11.17 7.35
C HIS A 77 -0.72 10.87 6.42
N GLY A 78 -1.91 10.83 7.01
CA GLY A 78 -3.15 10.65 6.27
C GLY A 78 -3.38 9.23 5.76
N PHE A 79 -4.56 9.03 5.22
CA PHE A 79 -4.91 7.77 4.58
C PHE A 79 -4.17 7.62 3.27
N HIS A 80 -3.69 6.42 3.00
CA HIS A 80 -2.98 6.12 1.76
C HIS A 80 -3.50 4.86 1.08
N SER A 81 -3.41 4.85 -0.23
CA SER A 81 -3.73 3.76 -1.13
C SER A 81 -3.07 3.99 -2.48
N GLN A 82 -3.12 3.02 -3.39
CA GLN A 82 -2.52 3.15 -4.70
C GLN A 82 -3.10 2.16 -5.71
N CYS A 83 -2.93 2.46 -6.99
CA CYS A 83 -3.38 1.59 -8.07
C CYS A 83 -2.39 1.59 -9.24
N ALA A 84 -2.40 0.49 -9.99
CA ALA A 84 -1.69 0.38 -11.26
C ALA A 84 -2.62 0.79 -12.41
N ALA A 85 -2.07 1.41 -13.44
CA ALA A 85 -2.81 1.64 -14.67
C ALA A 85 -3.16 0.32 -15.37
N PRO A 86 -4.28 0.24 -16.12
CA PRO A 86 -4.58 -0.90 -16.95
C PRO A 86 -3.43 -1.24 -17.90
N GLY A 87 -3.12 -2.53 -18.02
CA GLY A 87 -2.05 -3.01 -18.89
C GLY A 87 -0.67 -3.12 -18.25
N TYR A 88 -0.45 -2.55 -17.05
CA TYR A 88 0.84 -2.59 -16.37
C TYR A 88 0.76 -3.25 -14.99
N ALA A 89 1.64 -4.19 -14.72
CA ALA A 89 1.85 -4.71 -13.39
C ALA A 89 2.78 -3.76 -12.61
N MET A 90 2.38 -3.43 -11.38
CA MET A 90 3.15 -2.57 -10.49
C MET A 90 3.70 -3.40 -9.33
N CYS A 91 5.01 -3.53 -9.26
CA CYS A 91 5.68 -4.02 -8.07
C CYS A 91 6.19 -2.84 -7.25
N TYR A 92 5.99 -2.86 -5.95
CA TYR A 92 6.62 -1.87 -5.09
C TYR A 92 7.20 -2.51 -3.84
N ALA A 93 8.44 -2.14 -3.53
CA ALA A 93 9.01 -2.40 -2.22
C ALA A 93 8.40 -1.40 -1.23
N TRP A 94 8.01 -1.88 -0.07
CA TRP A 94 7.51 -1.05 1.02
C TRP A 94 8.38 -1.23 2.26
N GLY A 95 8.68 -0.12 2.92
CA GLY A 95 9.42 -0.11 4.16
C GLY A 95 8.74 0.79 5.18
N ILE A 96 8.49 0.26 6.38
CA ILE A 96 7.88 0.99 7.49
C ILE A 96 8.90 1.07 8.61
N ARG A 97 9.29 2.29 9.00
CA ARG A 97 10.20 2.51 10.11
C ARG A 97 9.48 2.36 11.43
N HIS A 98 10.01 1.53 12.32
CA HIS A 98 9.51 1.45 13.69
C HIS A 98 9.74 2.78 14.43
N LEU A 99 8.75 3.17 15.25
CA LEU A 99 8.90 4.29 16.16
C LEU A 99 9.40 3.77 17.53
N PRO A 100 10.19 4.56 18.27
CA PRO A 100 10.60 4.19 19.62
C PRO A 100 9.40 3.89 20.52
N GLY A 101 9.36 2.70 21.12
CA GLY A 101 8.24 2.26 21.97
C GLY A 101 6.93 2.01 21.23
N ASN A 102 6.89 2.13 19.91
CA ASN A 102 5.71 1.89 19.09
C ASN A 102 6.13 1.29 17.72
N PRO A 103 6.60 0.05 17.70
CA PRO A 103 6.93 -0.63 16.46
C PRO A 103 5.64 -0.86 15.65
N TRP A 104 5.80 -0.97 14.33
CA TRP A 104 4.67 -1.40 13.50
C TRP A 104 4.48 -2.93 13.64
N GLU A 105 3.34 -3.33 14.13
CA GLU A 105 2.95 -4.72 14.36
C GLU A 105 1.70 -5.09 13.54
N LYS A 106 1.70 -4.72 12.27
CA LYS A 106 0.58 -4.95 11.34
C LYS A 106 -0.69 -4.15 11.68
N THR A 107 -0.56 -3.17 12.56
CA THR A 107 -1.65 -2.27 12.93
C THR A 107 -1.89 -1.24 11.85
N ARG A 108 -3.15 -1.08 11.47
CA ARG A 108 -3.61 -0.05 10.56
C ARG A 108 -5.00 0.40 10.94
N ILE A 109 -5.33 1.63 10.62
CA ILE A 109 -6.66 2.22 10.81
C ILE A 109 -7.21 2.50 9.43
N ASP A 110 -8.25 1.76 9.05
CA ASP A 110 -8.90 1.95 7.76
C ASP A 110 -9.75 3.22 7.76
N ASP A 111 -9.83 3.87 6.60
CA ASP A 111 -10.74 5.00 6.40
C ASP A 111 -12.19 4.53 6.63
N PRO A 112 -12.90 5.14 7.60
CA PRO A 112 -14.25 4.70 7.95
C PRO A 112 -15.25 4.86 6.80
N GLU A 113 -15.02 5.79 5.87
CA GLU A 113 -15.88 5.96 4.68
C GLU A 113 -15.82 4.75 3.74
N HIS A 114 -14.69 4.03 3.74
CA HIS A 114 -14.45 2.90 2.84
C HIS A 114 -14.35 1.54 3.55
N ALA A 115 -14.36 1.53 4.89
CA ALA A 115 -14.24 0.31 5.68
C ALA A 115 -15.45 -0.66 5.52
N TRP A 116 -16.57 -0.18 4.95
CA TRP A 116 -17.72 -1.02 4.65
C TRP A 116 -17.38 -2.19 3.71
N LEU A 117 -16.32 -2.06 2.91
CA LEU A 117 -15.83 -3.12 2.01
C LEU A 117 -15.36 -4.40 2.73
N TRP A 118 -15.13 -4.33 4.04
CA TRP A 118 -14.84 -5.51 4.86
C TRP A 118 -16.07 -6.25 5.36
N LYS A 119 -17.25 -5.67 5.20
CA LYS A 119 -18.49 -6.30 5.65
C LYS A 119 -18.81 -7.53 4.80
N PRO A 120 -19.43 -8.58 5.40
CA PRO A 120 -19.79 -9.79 4.66
C PRO A 120 -20.74 -9.55 3.47
N ASP A 121 -21.58 -8.52 3.56
CA ASP A 121 -22.56 -8.12 2.56
C ASP A 121 -22.03 -7.09 1.54
N ALA A 122 -20.74 -6.75 1.59
CA ALA A 122 -20.15 -5.75 0.71
C ALA A 122 -20.42 -6.03 -0.78
N ASN A 123 -20.40 -7.29 -1.19
CA ASN A 123 -20.66 -7.67 -2.58
C ASN A 123 -22.08 -7.32 -3.06
N ASP A 124 -23.03 -7.14 -2.16
CA ASP A 124 -24.41 -6.79 -2.51
C ASP A 124 -24.57 -5.30 -2.84
N HIS A 125 -23.60 -4.50 -2.41
CA HIS A 125 -23.56 -3.05 -2.59
C HIS A 125 -22.64 -2.60 -3.73
N ILE A 126 -21.86 -3.51 -4.31
CA ILE A 126 -21.00 -3.21 -5.45
C ILE A 126 -21.82 -3.23 -6.72
N PHE A 127 -21.68 -2.18 -7.54
CA PHE A 127 -22.30 -2.11 -8.86
C PHE A 127 -21.88 -3.30 -9.74
N LYS A 128 -22.83 -4.02 -10.30
CA LYS A 128 -22.59 -5.25 -11.07
C LYS A 128 -22.83 -5.10 -12.58
N GLY A 129 -23.19 -3.89 -13.05
CA GLY A 129 -23.54 -3.63 -14.45
C GLY A 129 -25.03 -3.57 -14.69
#